data_92d6c1221aa9bd27f418875cb9a45db8
#
_entry.id   92d6c1221aa9bd27f418875cb9a45db8
#
_cell.length_a   1.000
_cell.length_b   1.000
_cell.length_c   1.000
_cell.angle_alpha   90.00
_cell.angle_beta   90.00
_cell.angle_gamma   90.00
#
_symmetry.space_group_name_H-M   'P 1'
#
loop_
_entity.id
_entity.type
_entity.pdbx_description
1 polymer ?
#
loop_
_entity_poly.entity_id
_entity_poly.type
_entity_poly.pdbx_seq_one_letter_code
_entity_poly.pdbx_strand_id
1 'polypeptide(L)'
;EIGSGLVGSEMCIRDRATVVAKAKAANMPNDNIKRTIDKALGSGNTDNYESVTYEGYGPCGVAVIVEALTDNRQRTAPEIRHYFDKYGKGMGAQGCVSWSFDRKGVIVIDNEDEELDEDTVMMDALDAGAADFQPEEGCFTVYTDPDDINTVAKALEDKGYKFDSAQIEMVPQSYQKLDKQEDRDNMEKMLDLFEEDDDVQNVWHNWDQEE
;
A
#
# COMPACT_ATOMS: atom_id res chain seq x y z
N GLU A 1 20.34 18.88 20.04
CA GLU A 1 20.19 18.99 18.55
C GLU A 1 20.89 17.88 17.75
N ILE A 2 20.90 16.63 18.25
CA ILE A 2 21.52 15.48 17.53
C ILE A 2 20.46 14.39 17.17
N GLY A 3 19.18 14.60 17.42
CA GLY A 3 18.12 13.58 17.28
C GLY A 3 17.43 13.48 15.91
N SER A 4 17.48 14.53 15.08
CA SER A 4 16.62 14.58 13.85
C SER A 4 17.26 13.93 12.61
N GLY A 5 18.59 13.85 12.55
CA GLY A 5 19.30 13.27 11.41
C GLY A 5 19.35 11.73 11.39
N LEU A 6 19.32 11.09 12.57
CA LEU A 6 19.34 9.63 12.70
C LEU A 6 17.99 8.99 12.37
N VAL A 7 16.89 9.61 12.79
CA VAL A 7 15.53 9.13 12.50
C VAL A 7 15.24 9.13 11.00
N GLY A 8 15.66 10.17 10.27
CA GLY A 8 15.49 10.23 8.82
C GLY A 8 16.33 9.20 8.06
N SER A 9 17.54 8.88 8.52
CA SER A 9 18.40 7.89 7.86
C SER A 9 17.93 6.45 8.10
N GLU A 10 17.41 6.15 9.29
CA GLU A 10 16.85 4.82 9.59
C GLU A 10 15.55 4.57 8.83
N MET A 11 14.68 5.57 8.70
CA MET A 11 13.48 5.51 7.89
C MET A 11 13.79 5.24 6.41
N CYS A 12 14.73 5.98 5.82
CA CYS A 12 15.20 5.73 4.44
C CYS A 12 15.81 4.33 4.23
N ILE A 13 16.45 3.74 5.23
CA ILE A 13 17.02 2.39 5.13
C ILE A 13 15.89 1.33 5.14
N ARG A 14 14.88 1.52 5.98
CA ARG A 14 13.69 0.64 6.04
C ARG A 14 12.89 0.69 4.73
N ASP A 15 12.59 1.88 4.23
CA ASP A 15 11.87 2.08 2.96
C ASP A 15 12.62 1.43 1.79
N ARG A 16 13.95 1.58 1.74
CA ARG A 16 14.78 0.91 0.73
C ARG A 16 14.68 -0.60 0.81
N ALA A 17 14.67 -1.19 1.99
CA ALA A 17 14.55 -2.63 2.17
C ALA A 17 13.20 -3.15 1.66
N THR A 18 12.13 -2.43 1.95
CA THR A 18 10.76 -2.73 1.50
C THR A 18 10.66 -2.68 -0.03
N VAL A 19 11.18 -1.62 -0.68
CA VAL A 19 11.16 -1.50 -2.14
C VAL A 19 12.00 -2.60 -2.81
N VAL A 20 13.16 -2.95 -2.24
CA VAL A 20 13.98 -4.07 -2.75
C VAL A 20 13.25 -5.41 -2.59
N ALA A 21 12.52 -5.61 -1.50
CA ALA A 21 11.70 -6.81 -1.30
C ALA A 21 10.57 -6.90 -2.36
N LYS A 22 9.83 -5.82 -2.60
CA LYS A 22 8.80 -5.73 -3.67
C LYS A 22 9.40 -6.05 -5.05
N ALA A 23 10.56 -5.48 -5.38
CA ALA A 23 11.22 -5.74 -6.67
C ALA A 23 11.63 -7.22 -6.82
N LYS A 24 12.04 -7.88 -5.74
CA LYS A 24 12.34 -9.31 -5.74
C LYS A 24 11.08 -10.17 -5.87
N ALA A 25 10.01 -9.82 -5.17
CA ALA A 25 8.71 -10.50 -5.29
C ALA A 25 8.17 -10.41 -6.73
N ALA A 26 8.36 -9.27 -7.39
CA ALA A 26 8.06 -9.08 -8.83
C ALA A 26 9.09 -9.76 -9.78
N ASN A 27 9.89 -10.70 -9.28
CA ASN A 27 10.90 -11.43 -10.05
C ASN A 27 11.95 -10.55 -10.76
N MET A 28 12.21 -9.33 -10.28
CA MET A 28 13.26 -8.47 -10.85
C MET A 28 14.64 -9.04 -10.56
N PRO A 29 15.51 -9.27 -11.58
CA PRO A 29 16.86 -9.76 -11.37
C PRO A 29 17.68 -8.86 -10.44
N ASN A 30 18.45 -9.46 -9.53
CA ASN A 30 19.26 -8.72 -8.55
C ASN A 30 20.24 -7.72 -9.19
N ASP A 31 20.75 -8.01 -10.40
CA ASP A 31 21.63 -7.10 -11.14
C ASP A 31 20.89 -5.85 -11.62
N ASN A 32 19.60 -5.97 -11.96
CA ASN A 32 18.77 -4.83 -12.35
C ASN A 32 18.44 -3.98 -11.15
N ILE A 33 18.07 -4.60 -10.02
CA ILE A 33 17.83 -3.90 -8.73
C ILE A 33 19.09 -3.10 -8.36
N LYS A 34 20.24 -3.75 -8.36
CA LYS A 34 21.52 -3.12 -8.03
C LYS A 34 21.85 -1.96 -8.99
N ARG A 35 21.70 -2.17 -10.31
CA ARG A 35 21.97 -1.15 -11.32
C ARG A 35 21.05 0.06 -11.17
N THR A 36 19.76 -0.14 -10.85
CA THR A 36 18.80 0.94 -10.62
C THR A 36 19.18 1.75 -9.37
N ILE A 37 19.56 1.07 -8.28
CA ILE A 37 20.06 1.72 -7.06
C ILE A 37 21.33 2.51 -7.34
N ASP A 38 22.31 1.92 -8.05
CA ASP A 38 23.57 2.57 -8.38
C ASP A 38 23.35 3.78 -9.31
N LYS A 39 22.39 3.68 -10.23
CA LYS A 39 21.97 4.79 -11.10
C LYS A 39 21.33 5.93 -10.29
N ALA A 40 20.49 5.63 -9.33
CA ALA A 40 19.87 6.62 -8.44
C ALA A 40 20.90 7.30 -7.53
N LEU A 41 21.89 6.55 -7.04
CA LEU A 41 22.95 7.08 -6.19
C LEU A 41 24.06 7.81 -6.96
N GLY A 42 24.29 7.45 -8.24
CA GLY A 42 25.40 7.95 -9.05
C GLY A 42 25.04 9.04 -10.06
N SER A 43 23.78 9.25 -10.36
CA SER A 43 23.35 10.30 -11.27
C SER A 43 23.06 11.56 -10.48
N GLY A 44 23.84 12.61 -10.73
CA GLY A 44 23.51 13.98 -10.32
C GLY A 44 22.26 14.54 -11.04
N ASN A 45 21.28 13.68 -11.31
CA ASN A 45 19.97 14.05 -11.78
C ASN A 45 19.17 14.42 -10.55
N THR A 46 19.05 15.71 -10.33
CA THR A 46 18.20 16.34 -9.32
C THR A 46 16.74 16.38 -9.79
N ASP A 47 16.21 15.28 -10.29
CA ASP A 47 14.76 15.13 -10.37
C ASP A 47 14.28 14.96 -8.92
N ASN A 48 13.87 16.06 -8.32
CA ASN A 48 13.34 16.09 -6.96
C ASN A 48 11.95 15.44 -6.98
N TYR A 49 11.92 14.12 -6.89
CA TYR A 49 10.67 13.43 -6.65
C TYR A 49 10.17 13.73 -5.24
N GLU A 50 8.91 14.08 -5.11
CA GLU A 50 8.22 14.26 -3.84
C GLU A 50 7.04 13.28 -3.73
N SER A 51 6.87 12.67 -2.56
CA SER A 51 5.68 11.90 -2.24
C SER A 51 4.57 12.84 -1.80
N VAL A 52 3.42 12.72 -2.44
CA VAL A 52 2.24 13.54 -2.19
C VAL A 52 1.02 12.66 -2.00
N THR A 53 0.28 12.89 -0.92
CA THR A 53 -0.97 12.18 -0.68
C THR A 53 -2.15 13.07 -1.06
N TYR A 54 -3.05 12.52 -1.88
CA TYR A 54 -4.32 13.13 -2.25
C TYR A 54 -5.45 12.34 -1.61
N GLU A 55 -6.46 13.05 -1.15
CA GLU A 55 -7.62 12.48 -0.49
C GLU A 55 -8.90 12.98 -1.15
N GLY A 56 -9.90 12.11 -1.25
CA GLY A 56 -11.16 12.49 -1.85
C GLY A 56 -12.24 11.44 -1.64
N TYR A 57 -13.36 11.69 -2.28
CA TYR A 57 -14.52 10.83 -2.21
C TYR A 57 -14.90 10.30 -3.60
N GLY A 58 -15.01 8.98 -3.69
CA GLY A 58 -15.61 8.27 -4.80
C GLY A 58 -17.14 8.35 -4.82
N PRO A 59 -17.80 7.54 -5.66
CA PRO A 59 -19.25 7.42 -5.69
C PRO A 59 -19.81 7.07 -4.31
N CYS A 60 -21.02 7.56 -4.01
CA CYS A 60 -21.72 7.34 -2.73
C CYS A 60 -20.94 7.68 -1.47
N GLY A 61 -19.79 8.36 -1.57
CA GLY A 61 -18.98 8.77 -0.44
C GLY A 61 -17.94 7.73 -0.01
N VAL A 62 -17.58 6.81 -0.90
CA VAL A 62 -16.41 5.94 -0.72
C VAL A 62 -15.18 6.82 -0.48
N ALA A 63 -14.50 6.60 0.64
CA ALA A 63 -13.27 7.30 0.97
C ALA A 63 -12.13 6.74 0.14
N VAL A 64 -11.31 7.60 -0.46
CA VAL A 64 -10.18 7.21 -1.30
C VAL A 64 -8.95 8.02 -0.93
N ILE A 65 -7.83 7.32 -0.73
CA ILE A 65 -6.49 7.90 -0.53
C ILE A 65 -5.63 7.48 -1.71
N VAL A 66 -4.95 8.44 -2.33
CA VAL A 66 -4.02 8.24 -3.43
C VAL A 66 -2.64 8.73 -3.01
N GLU A 67 -1.65 7.86 -3.02
CA GLU A 67 -0.26 8.24 -2.83
C GLU A 67 0.43 8.32 -4.19
N ALA A 68 0.99 9.47 -4.49
CA ALA A 68 1.71 9.72 -5.73
C ALA A 68 3.17 10.11 -5.44
N LEU A 69 4.07 9.67 -6.33
CA LEU A 69 5.47 10.05 -6.35
C LEU A 69 5.76 10.80 -7.64
N THR A 70 5.91 12.11 -7.56
CA THR A 70 6.01 12.97 -8.74
C THR A 70 7.21 13.92 -8.70
N ASP A 71 7.76 14.22 -9.87
CA ASP A 71 8.72 15.29 -10.10
C ASP A 71 8.04 16.64 -10.37
N ASN A 72 6.72 16.63 -10.63
CA ASN A 72 5.96 17.82 -10.98
C ASN A 72 4.54 17.80 -10.41
N ARG A 73 4.40 18.25 -9.17
CA ARG A 73 3.10 18.37 -8.48
C ARG A 73 2.06 19.24 -9.21
N GLN A 74 2.51 20.19 -10.04
CA GLN A 74 1.59 21.04 -10.82
C GLN A 74 0.96 20.29 -12.01
N ARG A 75 1.58 19.21 -12.47
CA ARG A 75 1.02 18.28 -13.46
C ARG A 75 0.10 17.30 -12.79
N THR A 76 0.58 16.57 -11.77
CA THR A 76 -0.13 15.45 -11.13
C THR A 76 -1.42 15.89 -10.42
N ALA A 77 -1.39 16.98 -9.65
CA ALA A 77 -2.55 17.41 -8.86
C ALA A 77 -3.82 17.72 -9.69
N PRO A 78 -3.75 18.38 -10.87
CA PRO A 78 -4.91 18.53 -11.75
C PRO A 78 -5.42 17.22 -12.35
N GLU A 79 -4.55 16.25 -12.66
CA GLU A 79 -4.93 14.95 -13.21
C GLU A 79 -5.69 14.13 -12.16
N ILE A 80 -5.13 13.97 -10.98
CA ILE A 80 -5.79 13.30 -9.85
C ILE A 80 -7.13 13.96 -9.52
N ARG A 81 -7.18 15.30 -9.48
CA ARG A 81 -8.42 16.04 -9.28
C ARG A 81 -9.45 15.75 -10.37
N HIS A 82 -9.03 15.68 -11.63
CA HIS A 82 -9.92 15.37 -12.74
C HIS A 82 -10.57 13.98 -12.59
N TYR A 83 -9.84 12.98 -12.13
CA TYR A 83 -10.39 11.64 -11.90
C TYR A 83 -11.45 11.64 -10.80
N PHE A 84 -11.16 12.30 -9.67
CA PHE A 84 -12.13 12.48 -8.58
C PHE A 84 -13.38 13.28 -9.00
N ASP A 85 -13.21 14.36 -9.75
CA ASP A 85 -14.33 15.21 -10.18
C ASP A 85 -15.21 14.53 -11.22
N LYS A 86 -14.62 13.68 -12.07
CA LYS A 86 -15.32 13.02 -13.18
C LYS A 86 -16.13 11.81 -12.73
N TYR A 87 -15.61 10.99 -11.84
CA TYR A 87 -16.20 9.72 -11.45
C TYR A 87 -16.64 9.66 -9.98
N GLY A 88 -16.12 10.54 -9.14
CA GLY A 88 -16.42 10.64 -7.72
C GLY A 88 -17.23 11.88 -7.34
N LYS A 89 -17.04 12.30 -6.10
CA LYS A 89 -17.61 13.52 -5.53
C LYS A 89 -16.60 14.65 -5.34
N GLY A 90 -15.42 14.46 -5.89
CA GLY A 90 -14.35 15.45 -5.90
C GLY A 90 -13.24 15.17 -4.89
N MET A 91 -12.09 15.79 -5.17
CA MET A 91 -10.92 15.76 -4.30
C MET A 91 -11.14 16.70 -3.10
N GLY A 92 -10.90 16.19 -1.90
CA GLY A 92 -11.03 16.93 -0.65
C GLY A 92 -9.75 17.63 -0.21
N ALA A 93 -9.79 18.22 0.98
CA ALA A 93 -8.60 18.73 1.64
C ALA A 93 -7.84 17.57 2.30
N GLN A 94 -6.54 17.74 2.50
CA GLN A 94 -5.72 16.78 3.24
C GLN A 94 -6.33 16.53 4.64
N GLY A 95 -6.43 15.26 5.04
CA GLY A 95 -7.06 14.86 6.29
C GLY A 95 -8.58 14.65 6.21
N CYS A 96 -9.20 14.79 5.01
CA CYS A 96 -10.66 14.65 4.92
C CYS A 96 -11.15 13.20 5.03
N VAL A 97 -10.35 12.22 4.65
CA VAL A 97 -10.69 10.79 4.73
C VAL A 97 -9.68 9.94 5.51
N SER A 98 -8.44 10.39 5.69
CA SER A 98 -7.38 9.62 6.35
C SER A 98 -7.70 9.23 7.79
N TRP A 99 -8.58 9.97 8.48
CA TRP A 99 -9.07 9.63 9.82
C TRP A 99 -9.88 8.33 9.87
N SER A 100 -10.40 7.85 8.73
CA SER A 100 -11.16 6.60 8.61
C SER A 100 -10.31 5.40 8.24
N PHE A 101 -9.00 5.57 8.17
CA PHE A 101 -8.03 4.52 7.87
C PHE A 101 -6.99 4.42 8.98
N ASP A 102 -6.56 3.20 9.24
CA ASP A 102 -5.41 2.90 10.10
C ASP A 102 -4.22 2.50 9.24
N ARG A 103 -3.06 3.11 9.51
CA ARG A 103 -1.83 2.71 8.86
C ARG A 103 -1.28 1.47 9.54
N LYS A 104 -1.27 0.33 8.83
CA LYS A 104 -0.84 -0.98 9.35
C LYS A 104 0.17 -1.62 8.42
N GLY A 105 1.00 -2.51 8.97
CA GLY A 105 1.72 -3.49 8.16
C GLY A 105 0.75 -4.61 7.81
N VAL A 106 0.67 -4.97 6.53
CA VAL A 106 -0.18 -6.05 6.01
C VAL A 106 0.70 -7.07 5.33
N ILE A 107 0.59 -8.32 5.75
CA ILE A 107 1.29 -9.47 5.17
C ILE A 107 0.23 -10.45 4.71
N VAL A 108 0.19 -10.75 3.41
CA VAL A 108 -0.71 -11.73 2.82
C VAL A 108 0.05 -13.02 2.60
N ILE A 109 -0.37 -14.09 3.29
CA ILE A 109 0.21 -15.43 3.18
C ILE A 109 -0.62 -16.22 2.19
N ASP A 110 0.03 -16.75 1.15
CA ASP A 110 -0.57 -17.60 0.13
C ASP A 110 -1.05 -18.94 0.74
N ASN A 111 -2.28 -19.30 0.49
CA ASN A 111 -2.89 -20.59 0.84
C ASN A 111 -3.85 -21.09 -0.25
N GLU A 112 -3.60 -20.77 -1.52
CA GLU A 112 -4.45 -21.21 -2.64
C GLU A 112 -4.58 -22.74 -2.70
N ASP A 113 -3.54 -23.47 -2.31
CA ASP A 113 -3.51 -24.93 -2.26
C ASP A 113 -4.21 -25.54 -1.02
N GLU A 114 -4.74 -24.71 -0.10
CA GLU A 114 -5.38 -25.12 1.17
C GLU A 114 -4.52 -26.07 2.04
N GLU A 115 -3.19 -25.99 1.90
CA GLU A 115 -2.26 -26.89 2.64
C GLU A 115 -1.94 -26.39 4.05
N LEU A 116 -2.20 -25.09 4.34
CA LEU A 116 -1.89 -24.48 5.62
C LEU A 116 -3.06 -24.56 6.59
N ASP A 117 -2.80 -24.97 7.80
CA ASP A 117 -3.78 -25.02 8.89
C ASP A 117 -3.93 -23.64 9.53
N GLU A 118 -5.16 -23.10 9.52
CA GLU A 118 -5.48 -21.75 10.02
C GLU A 118 -5.01 -21.52 11.45
N ASP A 119 -5.31 -22.47 12.37
CA ASP A 119 -4.94 -22.34 13.79
C ASP A 119 -3.41 -22.28 13.97
N THR A 120 -2.68 -23.02 13.17
CA THR A 120 -1.20 -23.05 13.19
C THR A 120 -0.63 -21.73 12.68
N VAL A 121 -1.14 -21.22 11.54
CA VAL A 121 -0.69 -19.95 10.97
C VAL A 121 -0.99 -18.80 11.90
N MET A 122 -2.21 -18.77 12.49
CA MET A 122 -2.62 -17.75 13.46
C MET A 122 -1.69 -17.73 14.67
N MET A 123 -1.39 -18.92 15.27
CA MET A 123 -0.48 -18.99 16.42
C MET A 123 0.92 -18.52 16.05
N ASP A 124 1.42 -18.92 14.90
CA ASP A 124 2.73 -18.52 14.40
C ASP A 124 2.84 -17.03 14.12
N ALA A 125 1.77 -16.41 13.59
CA ALA A 125 1.69 -14.98 13.36
C ALA A 125 1.68 -14.18 14.68
N LEU A 126 0.87 -14.59 15.64
CA LEU A 126 0.80 -13.94 16.96
C LEU A 126 2.13 -14.08 17.73
N ASP A 127 2.77 -15.26 17.68
CA ASP A 127 4.09 -15.48 18.27
C ASP A 127 5.19 -14.64 17.61
N ALA A 128 5.05 -14.35 16.32
CA ALA A 128 5.95 -13.46 15.58
C ALA A 128 5.74 -11.97 15.92
N GLY A 129 4.63 -11.61 16.60
CA GLY A 129 4.31 -10.25 17.00
C GLY A 129 3.24 -9.56 16.13
N ALA A 130 2.40 -10.35 15.44
CA ALA A 130 1.24 -9.80 14.74
C ALA A 130 0.25 -9.17 15.72
N ALA A 131 -0.39 -8.08 15.29
CA ALA A 131 -1.42 -7.38 16.05
C ALA A 131 -2.81 -8.01 15.83
N ASP A 132 -3.06 -8.56 14.62
CA ASP A 132 -4.31 -9.19 14.24
C ASP A 132 -4.09 -10.19 13.10
N PHE A 133 -5.06 -11.09 12.90
CA PHE A 133 -5.04 -12.13 11.88
C PHE A 133 -6.45 -12.33 11.32
N GLN A 134 -6.56 -12.39 10.00
CA GLN A 134 -7.83 -12.64 9.30
C GLN A 134 -7.66 -13.75 8.27
N PRO A 135 -8.45 -14.85 8.38
CA PRO A 135 -8.53 -15.85 7.35
C PRO A 135 -9.42 -15.36 6.20
N GLU A 136 -8.95 -15.53 4.97
CA GLU A 136 -9.70 -15.25 3.75
C GLU A 136 -9.68 -16.48 2.83
N GLU A 137 -10.53 -16.50 1.81
CA GLU A 137 -10.54 -17.63 0.86
C GLU A 137 -9.23 -17.66 0.05
N GLY A 138 -8.44 -18.71 0.23
CA GLY A 138 -7.17 -18.91 -0.46
C GLY A 138 -5.98 -18.13 0.12
N CYS A 139 -6.13 -17.35 1.19
CA CYS A 139 -5.02 -16.65 1.82
C CYS A 139 -5.27 -16.33 3.31
N PHE A 140 -4.21 -15.89 3.99
CA PHE A 140 -4.30 -15.35 5.35
C PHE A 140 -3.71 -13.96 5.40
N THR A 141 -4.47 -13.00 5.94
CA THR A 141 -4.01 -11.63 6.11
C THR A 141 -3.56 -11.39 7.55
N VAL A 142 -2.30 -11.02 7.72
CA VAL A 142 -1.66 -10.74 9.01
C VAL A 142 -1.42 -9.24 9.13
N TYR A 143 -1.96 -8.64 10.19
CA TYR A 143 -1.79 -7.21 10.48
C TYR A 143 -0.73 -7.01 11.56
N THR A 144 0.11 -6.01 11.35
CA THR A 144 1.18 -5.62 12.29
C THR A 144 1.18 -4.11 12.51
N ASP A 145 1.89 -3.66 13.52
CA ASP A 145 2.31 -2.27 13.56
C ASP A 145 3.23 -1.97 12.35
N PRO A 146 3.15 -0.76 11.75
CA PRO A 146 3.97 -0.41 10.58
C PRO A 146 5.48 -0.58 10.80
N ASP A 147 5.95 -0.41 12.03
CA ASP A 147 7.36 -0.54 12.39
C ASP A 147 7.82 -2.00 12.52
N ASP A 148 6.89 -2.93 12.77
CA ASP A 148 7.19 -4.33 13.08
C ASP A 148 7.04 -5.26 11.87
N ILE A 149 6.48 -4.79 10.76
CA ILE A 149 6.19 -5.61 9.57
C ILE A 149 7.40 -6.44 9.11
N ASN A 150 8.60 -5.85 9.04
CA ASN A 150 9.79 -6.55 8.57
C ASN A 150 10.24 -7.64 9.55
N THR A 151 10.02 -7.42 10.86
CA THR A 151 10.36 -8.39 11.91
C THR A 151 9.43 -9.57 11.85
N VAL A 152 8.13 -9.32 11.74
CA VAL A 152 7.08 -10.35 11.65
C VAL A 152 7.21 -11.13 10.35
N ALA A 153 7.35 -10.44 9.21
CA ALA A 153 7.54 -11.08 7.91
C ALA A 153 8.75 -12.01 7.92
N LYS A 154 9.89 -11.56 8.45
CA LYS A 154 11.08 -12.42 8.55
C LYS A 154 10.86 -13.63 9.43
N ALA A 155 10.19 -13.47 10.58
CA ALA A 155 9.92 -14.59 11.49
C ALA A 155 9.01 -15.65 10.84
N LEU A 156 8.04 -15.22 10.03
CA LEU A 156 7.17 -16.11 9.27
C LEU A 156 7.90 -16.76 8.08
N GLU A 157 8.76 -16.01 7.37
CA GLU A 157 9.65 -16.56 6.33
C GLU A 157 10.57 -17.66 6.87
N ASP A 158 11.16 -17.44 8.05
CA ASP A 158 12.04 -18.42 8.73
C ASP A 158 11.27 -19.71 9.12
N LYS A 159 9.93 -19.65 9.28
CA LYS A 159 9.04 -20.79 9.48
C LYS A 159 8.60 -21.46 8.17
N GLY A 160 8.90 -20.85 7.03
CA GLY A 160 8.66 -21.41 5.69
C GLY A 160 7.41 -20.93 4.99
N TYR A 161 6.71 -19.92 5.53
CA TYR A 161 5.54 -19.30 4.87
C TYR A 161 5.95 -18.52 3.64
N LYS A 162 5.11 -18.59 2.60
CA LYS A 162 5.25 -17.78 1.38
C LYS A 162 4.27 -16.60 1.44
N PHE A 163 4.71 -15.45 0.99
CA PHE A 163 3.89 -14.24 0.96
C PHE A 163 3.60 -13.82 -0.48
N ASP A 164 2.36 -13.45 -0.74
CA ASP A 164 1.99 -12.71 -1.93
C ASP A 164 2.42 -11.26 -1.81
N SER A 165 2.23 -10.69 -0.63
CA SER A 165 2.67 -9.33 -0.33
C SER A 165 3.04 -9.13 1.13
N ALA A 166 3.92 -8.15 1.38
CA ALA A 166 4.24 -7.66 2.73
C ALA A 166 4.53 -6.16 2.62
N GLN A 167 3.57 -5.30 2.96
CA GLN A 167 3.68 -3.86 2.77
C GLN A 167 2.88 -3.07 3.81
N ILE A 168 3.19 -1.77 3.91
CA ILE A 168 2.42 -0.87 4.75
C ILE A 168 1.23 -0.38 3.95
N GLU A 169 0.03 -0.51 4.52
CA GLU A 169 -1.22 -0.13 3.89
C GLU A 169 -2.07 0.76 4.79
N MET A 170 -2.99 1.46 4.16
CA MET A 170 -4.05 2.23 4.82
C MET A 170 -5.30 1.36 4.88
N VAL A 171 -5.51 0.71 6.02
CA VAL A 171 -6.62 -0.24 6.24
C VAL A 171 -7.86 0.54 6.71
N PRO A 172 -8.99 0.46 6.00
CA PRO A 172 -10.20 1.17 6.38
C PRO A 172 -10.80 0.60 7.68
N GLN A 173 -11.27 1.50 8.56
CA GLN A 173 -11.98 1.14 9.79
C GLN A 173 -13.44 0.71 9.53
N SER A 174 -13.99 1.08 8.38
CA SER A 174 -15.34 0.72 7.95
C SER A 174 -15.44 0.70 6.44
N TYR A 175 -16.24 -0.20 5.90
CA TYR A 175 -16.45 -0.37 4.47
C TYR A 175 -17.77 0.26 4.01
N GLN A 176 -17.80 0.73 2.76
CA GLN A 176 -18.95 1.35 2.11
C GLN A 176 -19.41 0.50 0.93
N LYS A 177 -20.65 0.00 0.98
CA LYS A 177 -21.25 -0.73 -0.14
C LYS A 177 -21.75 0.21 -1.23
N LEU A 178 -21.61 -0.22 -2.49
CA LEU A 178 -22.17 0.43 -3.65
C LEU A 178 -23.32 -0.43 -4.21
N ASP A 179 -24.56 0.01 -3.97
CA ASP A 179 -25.75 -0.77 -4.36
C ASP A 179 -26.05 -0.67 -5.87
N LYS A 180 -25.72 0.47 -6.50
CA LYS A 180 -26.03 0.72 -7.90
C LYS A 180 -24.86 0.34 -8.80
N GLN A 181 -25.18 -0.35 -9.90
CA GLN A 181 -24.18 -0.72 -10.91
C GLN A 181 -23.45 0.50 -11.49
N GLU A 182 -24.17 1.61 -11.72
CA GLU A 182 -23.56 2.85 -12.22
C GLU A 182 -22.47 3.40 -11.27
N ASP A 183 -22.71 3.32 -9.95
CA ASP A 183 -21.75 3.78 -8.96
C ASP A 183 -20.53 2.83 -8.90
N ARG A 184 -20.74 1.52 -9.07
CA ARG A 184 -19.65 0.52 -9.17
C ARG A 184 -18.81 0.77 -10.43
N ASP A 185 -19.46 0.89 -11.60
CA ASP A 185 -18.78 1.16 -12.88
C ASP A 185 -17.97 2.47 -12.84
N ASN A 186 -18.46 3.50 -12.13
CA ASN A 186 -17.73 4.74 -11.96
C ASN A 186 -16.54 4.58 -11.00
N MET A 187 -16.70 3.78 -9.93
CA MET A 187 -15.61 3.51 -9.01
C MET A 187 -14.49 2.71 -9.69
N GLU A 188 -14.82 1.66 -10.42
CA GLU A 188 -13.87 0.86 -11.21
C GLU A 188 -13.07 1.73 -12.18
N LYS A 189 -13.78 2.55 -13.00
CA LYS A 189 -13.12 3.47 -13.95
C LYS A 189 -12.22 4.49 -13.28
N MET A 190 -12.57 4.92 -12.07
CA MET A 190 -11.74 5.84 -11.29
C MET A 190 -10.46 5.14 -10.81
N LEU A 191 -10.59 3.91 -10.33
CA LEU A 191 -9.45 3.10 -9.89
C LEU A 191 -8.53 2.76 -11.06
N ASP A 192 -9.09 2.33 -12.21
CA ASP A 192 -8.33 2.06 -13.44
C ASP A 192 -7.48 3.27 -13.86
N LEU A 193 -8.05 4.48 -13.80
CA LEU A 193 -7.31 5.70 -14.15
C LEU A 193 -6.21 6.05 -13.16
N PHE A 194 -6.39 5.73 -11.87
CA PHE A 194 -5.31 5.88 -10.89
C PHE A 194 -4.20 4.85 -11.11
N GLU A 195 -4.54 3.62 -11.49
CA GLU A 195 -3.56 2.56 -11.78
C GLU A 195 -2.78 2.82 -13.08
N GLU A 196 -3.43 3.45 -14.07
CA GLU A 196 -2.78 3.84 -15.35
C GLU A 196 -1.87 5.07 -15.21
N ASP A 197 -1.96 5.83 -14.12
CA ASP A 197 -1.17 7.05 -13.91
C ASP A 197 0.22 6.70 -13.35
N ASP A 198 1.26 6.98 -14.13
CA ASP A 198 2.66 6.69 -13.79
C ASP A 198 3.15 7.35 -12.49
N ASP A 199 2.54 8.46 -12.09
CA ASP A 199 2.87 9.17 -10.86
C ASP A 199 2.22 8.53 -9.63
N VAL A 200 1.16 7.71 -9.78
CA VAL A 200 0.47 7.04 -8.67
C VAL A 200 1.22 5.78 -8.25
N GLN A 201 1.43 5.64 -6.95
CA GLN A 201 2.12 4.49 -6.37
C GLN A 201 1.19 3.54 -5.63
N ASN A 202 0.24 4.10 -4.89
CA ASN A 202 -0.73 3.33 -4.12
C ASN A 202 -2.08 4.03 -4.11
N VAL A 203 -3.15 3.23 -4.13
CA VAL A 203 -4.53 3.68 -3.96
C VAL A 203 -5.18 2.83 -2.89
N TRP A 204 -5.75 3.45 -1.88
CA TRP A 204 -6.52 2.78 -0.83
C TRP A 204 -7.92 3.36 -0.80
N HIS A 205 -8.90 2.48 -0.60
CA HIS A 205 -10.31 2.86 -0.53
C HIS A 205 -11.07 1.99 0.45
N ASN A 206 -12.22 2.48 0.89
CA ASN A 206 -13.10 1.71 1.77
C ASN A 206 -14.33 1.15 1.05
N TRP A 207 -14.26 0.97 -0.26
CA TRP A 207 -15.31 0.30 -1.01
C TRP A 207 -15.33 -1.18 -0.65
N ASP A 208 -16.52 -1.67 -0.22
CA ASP A 208 -16.80 -3.08 0.00
C ASP A 208 -17.09 -3.75 -1.35
N GLN A 209 -16.15 -4.57 -1.81
CA GLN A 209 -16.22 -5.29 -3.08
C GLN A 209 -16.85 -6.68 -2.93
N GLU A 210 -17.27 -7.07 -1.71
CA GLU A 210 -17.99 -8.34 -1.53
C GLU A 210 -19.34 -8.30 -2.26
N GLU A 211 -19.61 -9.32 -3.10
CA GLU A 211 -20.85 -9.51 -3.83
C GLU A 211 -22.02 -9.95 -2.91
#